data_7f984c0563c5042aae5169f600fd24c2
#
_entry.id   7f984c0563c5042aae5169f600fd24c2
#
_cell.length_a   1.000
_cell.length_b   1.000
_cell.length_c   1.000
_cell.angle_alpha   90.00
_cell.angle_beta   90.00
_cell.angle_gamma   90.00
#
_symmetry.space_group_name_H-M   'P 1'
#
loop_
_entity.id
_entity.type
_entity.pdbx_description
1 polymer ?
#
loop_
_entity_poly.entity_id
_entity_poly.type
_entity_poly.pdbx_seq_one_letter_code
_entity_poly.pdbx_strand_id
1 'polypeptide(L)'
;DLTTAPDQVQFHEFTAQTRMSGLDLPDGTRVRKGASEAIEQYVTAQGGKIPSDLHELVNQVAGMGGTPLVVCENDQILGVIYLKDTVKPGMQERFERLRAIGIKTIMCTGDNPLTAATIAREAGVDGFVAECKPEDKIAVIKKEQAEGKIVAMAGDGTNDAPALAQANVGLAMNSGTTAAKEAANMVDLDSDP
;
A
#
# COMPACT_ATOMS: atom_id res chain seq x y z
N ASP A 1 0.27 -11.09 28.54
CA ASP A 1 1.57 -10.88 29.21
C ASP A 1 2.68 -11.23 28.23
N LEU A 2 3.33 -10.20 27.66
CA LEU A 2 4.53 -10.37 26.84
C LEU A 2 5.73 -10.57 27.78
N THR A 3 5.80 -11.71 28.41
CA THR A 3 6.89 -12.07 29.32
C THR A 3 8.07 -12.76 28.65
N THR A 4 8.00 -12.94 27.31
CA THR A 4 9.07 -13.56 26.54
C THR A 4 10.17 -12.54 26.28
N ALA A 5 11.41 -12.87 26.66
CA ALA A 5 12.56 -12.02 26.39
C ALA A 5 12.74 -11.80 24.88
N PRO A 6 13.03 -10.57 24.40
CA PRO A 6 13.19 -10.25 22.99
C PRO A 6 14.19 -11.17 22.25
N ASP A 7 15.22 -11.63 22.93
CA ASP A 7 16.28 -12.48 22.38
C ASP A 7 15.84 -13.91 22.04
N GLN A 8 14.64 -14.31 22.43
CA GLN A 8 14.09 -15.64 22.17
C GLN A 8 12.99 -15.65 21.10
N VAL A 9 12.63 -14.49 20.55
CA VAL A 9 11.59 -14.33 19.53
C VAL A 9 12.26 -14.07 18.20
N GLN A 10 11.95 -14.89 17.19
CA GLN A 10 12.40 -14.67 15.83
C GLN A 10 11.38 -13.83 15.07
N PHE A 11 11.74 -12.63 14.66
CA PHE A 11 10.91 -11.75 13.86
C PHE A 11 11.09 -12.01 12.36
N HIS A 12 10.00 -11.98 11.62
CA HIS A 12 9.94 -12.04 10.16
C HIS A 12 9.40 -10.73 9.65
N GLU A 13 10.26 -9.94 9.00
CA GLU A 13 9.85 -8.67 8.40
C GLU A 13 8.99 -8.90 7.15
N PHE A 14 8.16 -7.92 6.84
CA PHE A 14 7.38 -7.92 5.62
C PHE A 14 8.29 -7.81 4.40
N THR A 15 8.03 -8.65 3.39
CA THR A 15 8.65 -8.54 2.07
C THR A 15 7.58 -8.50 0.99
N ALA A 16 7.89 -7.87 -0.14
CA ALA A 16 6.98 -7.85 -1.30
C ALA A 16 6.75 -9.25 -1.89
N GLN A 17 7.67 -10.18 -1.66
CA GLN A 17 7.58 -11.55 -2.13
C GLN A 17 6.67 -12.41 -1.24
N THR A 18 6.85 -12.31 0.08
CA THR A 18 6.05 -13.09 1.05
C THR A 18 4.70 -12.44 1.32
N ARG A 19 4.59 -11.13 1.20
CA ARG A 19 3.41 -10.30 1.51
C ARG A 19 2.85 -10.55 2.91
N MET A 20 3.73 -10.97 3.83
CA MET A 20 3.40 -11.22 5.24
C MET A 20 4.59 -10.87 6.14
N SER A 21 4.30 -10.61 7.39
CA SER A 21 5.25 -10.46 8.49
C SER A 21 4.79 -11.28 9.68
N GLY A 22 5.65 -11.45 10.66
CA GLY A 22 5.25 -12.20 11.87
C GLY A 22 6.39 -12.49 12.81
N LEU A 23 6.16 -13.45 13.67
CA LEU A 23 7.14 -13.88 14.66
C LEU A 23 6.97 -15.38 14.97
N ASP A 24 8.08 -15.99 15.36
CA ASP A 24 8.11 -17.35 15.90
C ASP A 24 8.50 -17.28 17.37
N LEU A 25 7.66 -17.88 18.21
CA LEU A 25 7.88 -17.96 19.65
C LEU A 25 8.71 -19.19 20.03
N PRO A 26 9.39 -19.18 21.18
CA PRO A 26 10.23 -20.31 21.63
C PRO A 26 9.47 -21.62 21.84
N ASP A 27 8.17 -21.55 22.09
CA ASP A 27 7.28 -22.71 22.26
C ASP A 27 6.84 -23.35 20.92
N GLY A 28 7.33 -22.81 19.79
CA GLY A 28 6.98 -23.27 18.45
C GLY A 28 5.75 -22.60 17.84
N THR A 29 5.10 -21.68 18.56
CA THR A 29 3.97 -20.90 18.03
C THR A 29 4.46 -19.93 16.96
N ARG A 30 3.79 -19.91 15.82
CA ARG A 30 4.10 -19.02 14.69
C ARG A 30 2.92 -18.10 14.41
N VAL A 31 3.14 -16.81 14.56
CA VAL A 31 2.13 -15.79 14.23
C VAL A 31 2.49 -15.11 12.93
N ARG A 32 1.53 -14.99 12.02
CA ARG A 32 1.70 -14.27 10.74
C ARG A 32 0.55 -13.30 10.53
N LYS A 33 0.86 -12.15 9.93
CA LYS A 33 -0.12 -11.19 9.43
C LYS A 33 0.28 -10.72 8.04
N GLY A 34 -0.69 -10.50 7.18
CA GLY A 34 -0.42 -10.03 5.83
C GLY A 34 -1.63 -10.03 4.92
N ALA A 35 -1.36 -9.95 3.61
CA ALA A 35 -2.38 -10.01 2.59
C ALA A 35 -3.18 -11.33 2.67
N SER A 36 -4.48 -11.27 2.42
CA SER A 36 -5.39 -12.42 2.54
C SER A 36 -4.86 -13.65 1.81
N GLU A 37 -4.54 -13.51 0.53
CA GLU A 37 -4.02 -14.64 -0.28
C GLU A 37 -2.74 -15.26 0.30
N ALA A 38 -1.82 -14.43 0.80
CA ALA A 38 -0.55 -14.92 1.34
C ALA A 38 -0.78 -15.73 2.64
N ILE A 39 -1.66 -15.25 3.51
CA ILE A 39 -2.01 -15.95 4.75
C ILE A 39 -2.82 -17.21 4.47
N GLU A 40 -3.76 -17.17 3.51
CA GLU A 40 -4.52 -18.35 3.09
C GLU A 40 -3.61 -19.47 2.56
N GLN A 41 -2.65 -19.10 1.71
CA GLN A 41 -1.63 -20.05 1.21
C GLN A 41 -0.78 -20.61 2.35
N TYR A 42 -0.34 -19.74 3.27
CA TYR A 42 0.45 -20.14 4.43
C TYR A 42 -0.31 -21.15 5.32
N VAL A 43 -1.55 -20.82 5.70
CA VAL A 43 -2.41 -21.67 6.56
C VAL A 43 -2.71 -22.99 5.87
N THR A 44 -3.05 -22.97 4.56
CA THR A 44 -3.31 -24.18 3.78
C THR A 44 -2.07 -25.09 3.69
N ALA A 45 -0.89 -24.52 3.52
CA ALA A 45 0.39 -25.26 3.52
C ALA A 45 0.70 -25.93 4.86
N GLN A 46 0.17 -25.38 5.97
CA GLN A 46 0.27 -25.97 7.30
C GLN A 46 -0.85 -27.01 7.59
N GLY A 47 -1.75 -27.27 6.64
CA GLY A 47 -2.87 -28.20 6.78
C GLY A 47 -4.13 -27.59 7.42
N GLY A 48 -4.13 -26.27 7.65
CA GLY A 48 -5.27 -25.54 8.20
C GLY A 48 -6.41 -25.33 7.20
N LYS A 49 -7.55 -24.91 7.75
CA LYS A 49 -8.76 -24.61 6.96
C LYS A 49 -9.03 -23.12 6.93
N ILE A 50 -9.46 -22.64 5.78
CA ILE A 50 -9.87 -21.25 5.60
C ILE A 50 -11.34 -21.10 6.06
N PRO A 51 -11.64 -20.18 7.01
CA PRO A 51 -13.00 -19.87 7.40
C PRO A 51 -13.85 -19.37 6.21
N SER A 52 -15.09 -19.84 6.11
CA SER A 52 -15.97 -19.52 4.98
C SER A 52 -16.38 -18.06 4.90
N ASP A 53 -16.31 -17.34 6.01
CA ASP A 53 -16.63 -15.91 6.15
C ASP A 53 -15.43 -14.98 5.96
N LEU A 54 -14.21 -15.53 5.81
CA LEU A 54 -12.99 -14.73 5.68
C LEU A 54 -13.07 -13.72 4.55
N HIS A 55 -13.48 -14.15 3.35
CA HIS A 55 -13.57 -13.27 2.19
C HIS A 55 -14.60 -12.15 2.37
N GLU A 56 -15.70 -12.44 3.06
CA GLU A 56 -16.71 -11.42 3.37
C GLU A 56 -16.12 -10.36 4.32
N LEU A 57 -15.42 -10.77 5.39
CA LEU A 57 -14.77 -9.86 6.32
C LEU A 57 -13.69 -9.01 5.63
N VAL A 58 -12.85 -9.62 4.79
CA VAL A 58 -11.84 -8.92 4.00
C VAL A 58 -12.49 -7.87 3.09
N ASN A 59 -13.57 -8.22 2.39
CA ASN A 59 -14.29 -7.30 1.52
C ASN A 59 -14.99 -6.18 2.29
N GLN A 60 -15.53 -6.45 3.48
CA GLN A 60 -16.10 -5.41 4.34
C GLN A 60 -15.05 -4.36 4.74
N VAL A 61 -13.88 -4.81 5.20
CA VAL A 61 -12.77 -3.91 5.56
C VAL A 61 -12.31 -3.10 4.36
N ALA A 62 -12.10 -3.73 3.21
CA ALA A 62 -11.71 -3.06 1.98
C ALA A 62 -12.76 -2.06 1.50
N GLY A 63 -14.06 -2.41 1.59
CA GLY A 63 -15.18 -1.54 1.23
C GLY A 63 -15.30 -0.29 2.08
N MET A 64 -14.79 -0.32 3.32
CA MET A 64 -14.65 0.86 4.18
C MET A 64 -13.41 1.70 3.89
N GLY A 65 -12.64 1.37 2.84
CA GLY A 65 -11.39 2.04 2.49
C GLY A 65 -10.20 1.64 3.37
N GLY A 66 -10.33 0.54 4.12
CA GLY A 66 -9.25 -0.01 4.92
C GLY A 66 -8.40 -1.02 4.13
N THR A 67 -7.18 -1.23 4.60
CA THR A 67 -6.33 -2.34 4.17
C THR A 67 -6.59 -3.53 5.10
N PRO A 68 -7.17 -4.62 4.60
CA PRO A 68 -7.39 -5.81 5.41
C PRO A 68 -6.08 -6.58 5.58
N LEU A 69 -5.68 -6.82 6.82
CA LEU A 69 -4.56 -7.69 7.15
C LEU A 69 -5.11 -8.92 7.87
N VAL A 70 -4.96 -10.08 7.27
CA VAL A 70 -5.37 -11.34 7.89
C VAL A 70 -4.29 -11.79 8.88
N VAL A 71 -4.72 -12.27 10.04
CA VAL A 71 -3.82 -12.77 11.08
C VAL A 71 -4.08 -14.26 11.29
N CYS A 72 -3.00 -15.03 11.38
CA CYS A 72 -3.07 -16.43 11.74
C CYS A 72 -2.06 -16.79 12.83
N GLU A 73 -2.39 -17.82 13.57
CA GLU A 73 -1.51 -18.54 14.48
C GLU A 73 -1.40 -19.98 14.00
N ASN A 74 -0.19 -20.42 13.68
CA ASN A 74 0.08 -21.72 13.09
C ASN A 74 -0.80 -21.98 11.85
N ASP A 75 -1.72 -22.93 11.94
CA ASP A 75 -2.65 -23.33 10.89
C ASP A 75 -4.06 -22.74 11.03
N GLN A 76 -4.26 -21.79 11.96
CA GLN A 76 -5.57 -21.20 12.24
C GLN A 76 -5.61 -19.71 11.93
N ILE A 77 -6.61 -19.27 11.17
CA ILE A 77 -6.91 -17.85 10.98
C ILE A 77 -7.64 -17.34 12.22
N LEU A 78 -7.11 -16.27 12.82
CA LEU A 78 -7.65 -15.64 14.01
C LEU A 78 -8.63 -14.51 13.68
N GLY A 79 -8.43 -13.82 12.55
CA GLY A 79 -9.28 -12.72 12.14
C GLY A 79 -8.63 -11.75 11.16
N VAL A 80 -9.27 -10.60 10.97
CA VAL A 80 -8.85 -9.54 10.05
C VAL A 80 -8.64 -8.26 10.83
N ILE A 81 -7.46 -7.65 10.67
CA ILE A 81 -7.16 -6.31 11.19
C ILE A 81 -7.62 -5.30 10.15
N TYR A 82 -8.38 -4.32 10.61
CA TYR A 82 -8.74 -3.14 9.85
C TYR A 82 -7.68 -2.05 10.03
N LEU A 83 -6.84 -1.87 9.00
CA LEU A 83 -5.86 -0.79 8.96
C LEU A 83 -6.36 0.26 7.97
N LYS A 84 -6.59 1.48 8.42
CA LYS A 84 -7.04 2.58 7.58
C LYS A 84 -6.13 3.78 7.72
N ASP A 85 -5.57 4.22 6.58
CA ASP A 85 -5.00 5.53 6.44
C ASP A 85 -6.11 6.54 6.17
N THR A 86 -6.12 7.63 6.94
CA THR A 86 -7.07 8.71 6.70
C THR A 86 -6.51 9.66 5.66
N VAL A 87 -7.35 10.04 4.69
CA VAL A 87 -7.03 11.12 3.76
C VAL A 87 -6.86 12.41 4.57
N LYS A 88 -5.76 13.14 4.34
CA LYS A 88 -5.51 14.41 5.02
C LYS A 88 -6.66 15.39 4.77
N PRO A 89 -7.08 16.17 5.80
CA PRO A 89 -8.10 17.20 5.61
C PRO A 89 -7.72 18.19 4.49
N GLY A 90 -8.70 18.60 3.68
CA GLY A 90 -8.49 19.57 2.60
C GLY A 90 -7.97 18.98 1.29
N MET A 91 -7.65 17.69 1.21
CA MET A 91 -7.15 17.07 -0.03
C MET A 91 -8.17 17.14 -1.17
N GLN A 92 -9.44 16.92 -0.88
CA GLN A 92 -10.49 17.01 -1.89
C GLN A 92 -10.53 18.39 -2.54
N GLU A 93 -10.49 19.47 -1.73
CA GLU A 93 -10.45 20.86 -2.24
C GLU A 93 -9.19 21.13 -3.07
N ARG A 94 -8.04 20.60 -2.67
CA ARG A 94 -6.79 20.73 -3.44
C ARG A 94 -6.90 20.06 -4.81
N PHE A 95 -7.42 18.84 -4.89
CA PHE A 95 -7.63 18.17 -6.17
C PHE A 95 -8.68 18.85 -7.04
N GLU A 96 -9.72 19.45 -6.45
CA GLU A 96 -10.69 20.27 -7.18
C GLU A 96 -10.02 21.52 -7.79
N ARG A 97 -9.12 22.18 -7.06
CA ARG A 97 -8.34 23.32 -7.59
C ARG A 97 -7.41 22.88 -8.72
N LEU A 98 -6.72 21.74 -8.59
CA LEU A 98 -5.90 21.21 -9.68
C LEU A 98 -6.73 20.90 -10.92
N ARG A 99 -7.89 20.29 -10.74
CA ARG A 99 -8.83 20.03 -11.84
C ARG A 99 -9.31 21.31 -12.52
N ALA A 100 -9.58 22.36 -11.74
CA ALA A 100 -10.02 23.66 -12.27
C ALA A 100 -8.99 24.32 -13.19
N ILE A 101 -7.71 24.06 -13.00
CA ILE A 101 -6.62 24.54 -13.86
C ILE A 101 -6.21 23.53 -14.94
N GLY A 102 -7.00 22.46 -15.13
CA GLY A 102 -6.81 21.47 -16.19
C GLY A 102 -5.83 20.33 -15.86
N ILE A 103 -5.43 20.18 -14.60
CA ILE A 103 -4.58 19.06 -14.17
C ILE A 103 -5.46 17.88 -13.79
N LYS A 104 -5.18 16.72 -14.40
CA LYS A 104 -5.80 15.44 -14.06
C LYS A 104 -4.94 14.70 -13.04
N THR A 105 -5.56 14.19 -11.99
CA THR A 105 -4.90 13.46 -10.91
C THR A 105 -5.24 11.97 -10.96
N ILE A 106 -4.21 11.12 -10.91
CA ILE A 106 -4.35 9.66 -10.89
C ILE A 106 -3.59 9.12 -9.69
N MET A 107 -4.28 8.38 -8.83
CA MET A 107 -3.69 7.67 -7.70
C MET A 107 -3.19 6.31 -8.15
N CYS A 108 -1.92 6.00 -7.91
CA CYS A 108 -1.33 4.67 -8.10
C CYS A 108 -1.03 4.04 -6.75
N THR A 109 -1.69 2.95 -6.42
CA THR A 109 -1.56 2.28 -5.12
C THR A 109 -1.38 0.77 -5.27
N GLY A 110 -0.66 0.16 -4.33
CA GLY A 110 -0.55 -1.29 -4.22
C GLY A 110 -1.78 -1.96 -3.58
N ASP A 111 -2.75 -1.18 -3.08
CA ASP A 111 -3.97 -1.71 -2.47
C ASP A 111 -4.86 -2.45 -3.49
N ASN A 112 -5.75 -3.29 -2.95
CA ASN A 112 -6.77 -3.94 -3.76
C ASN A 112 -7.75 -2.92 -4.39
N PRO A 113 -8.46 -3.28 -5.48
CA PRO A 113 -9.33 -2.34 -6.19
C PRO A 113 -10.43 -1.73 -5.33
N LEU A 114 -10.99 -2.47 -4.38
CA LEU A 114 -12.08 -1.99 -3.52
C LEU A 114 -11.60 -0.92 -2.54
N THR A 115 -10.46 -1.15 -1.87
CA THR A 115 -9.80 -0.17 -1.01
C THR A 115 -9.40 1.06 -1.81
N ALA A 116 -8.75 0.87 -2.96
CA ALA A 116 -8.29 1.94 -3.84
C ALA A 116 -9.46 2.82 -4.32
N ALA A 117 -10.56 2.23 -4.75
CA ALA A 117 -11.75 2.97 -5.19
C ALA A 117 -12.34 3.84 -4.07
N THR A 118 -12.38 3.33 -2.85
CA THR A 118 -12.90 4.07 -1.70
C THR A 118 -12.00 5.25 -1.34
N ILE A 119 -10.67 5.04 -1.27
CA ILE A 119 -9.70 6.11 -0.99
C ILE A 119 -9.72 7.16 -2.11
N ALA A 120 -9.74 6.75 -3.37
CA ALA A 120 -9.80 7.66 -4.51
C ALA A 120 -11.03 8.57 -4.47
N ARG A 121 -12.19 8.02 -4.11
CA ARG A 121 -13.43 8.77 -3.94
C ARG A 121 -13.35 9.74 -2.75
N GLU A 122 -12.82 9.29 -1.61
CA GLU A 122 -12.64 10.14 -0.42
C GLU A 122 -11.64 11.28 -0.67
N ALA A 123 -10.58 11.02 -1.39
CA ALA A 123 -9.59 12.03 -1.77
C ALA A 123 -10.07 12.98 -2.87
N GLY A 124 -10.99 12.54 -3.72
CA GLY A 124 -11.50 13.35 -4.85
C GLY A 124 -10.58 13.38 -6.06
N VAL A 125 -9.72 12.37 -6.26
CA VAL A 125 -8.88 12.24 -7.46
C VAL A 125 -9.71 11.84 -8.69
N ASP A 126 -9.17 12.09 -9.90
CA ASP A 126 -9.88 11.83 -11.16
C ASP A 126 -9.85 10.36 -11.58
N GLY A 127 -8.89 9.60 -11.10
CA GLY A 127 -8.76 8.19 -11.40
C GLY A 127 -7.80 7.49 -10.47
N PHE A 128 -7.78 6.16 -10.55
CA PHE A 128 -6.83 5.35 -9.77
C PHE A 128 -6.40 4.12 -10.54
N VAL A 129 -5.24 3.60 -10.16
CA VAL A 129 -4.72 2.28 -10.56
C VAL A 129 -4.42 1.52 -9.29
N ALA A 130 -5.09 0.39 -9.10
CA ALA A 130 -4.93 -0.50 -7.95
C ALA A 130 -3.92 -1.60 -8.24
N GLU A 131 -3.48 -2.30 -7.18
CA GLU A 131 -2.52 -3.43 -7.27
C GLU A 131 -1.25 -3.08 -8.05
N CYS A 132 -0.89 -1.80 -8.05
CA CYS A 132 0.26 -1.27 -8.76
C CYS A 132 1.57 -1.83 -8.21
N LYS A 133 2.32 -2.47 -9.07
CA LYS A 133 3.73 -2.77 -8.86
C LYS A 133 4.59 -1.56 -9.31
N PRO A 134 5.87 -1.48 -8.93
CA PRO A 134 6.74 -0.39 -9.34
C PRO A 134 6.79 -0.18 -10.87
N GLU A 135 6.82 -1.26 -11.65
CA GLU A 135 6.80 -1.22 -13.12
C GLU A 135 5.49 -0.68 -13.69
N ASP A 136 4.36 -0.91 -13.03
CA ASP A 136 3.06 -0.42 -13.47
C ASP A 136 2.96 1.10 -13.36
N LYS A 137 3.56 1.68 -12.30
CA LYS A 137 3.66 3.14 -12.13
C LYS A 137 4.41 3.78 -13.30
N ILE A 138 5.51 3.18 -13.75
CA ILE A 138 6.27 3.63 -14.92
C ILE A 138 5.42 3.51 -16.19
N ALA A 139 4.68 2.42 -16.35
CA ALA A 139 3.82 2.20 -17.51
C ALA A 139 2.71 3.25 -17.61
N VAL A 140 2.08 3.61 -16.50
CA VAL A 140 1.08 4.70 -16.44
C VAL A 140 1.69 6.03 -16.88
N ILE A 141 2.87 6.39 -16.37
CA ILE A 141 3.57 7.63 -16.74
C ILE A 141 3.87 7.64 -18.24
N LYS A 142 4.47 6.56 -18.76
CA LYS A 142 4.83 6.46 -20.19
C LYS A 142 3.60 6.55 -21.10
N LYS A 143 2.48 5.95 -20.69
CA LYS A 143 1.22 6.02 -21.44
C LYS A 143 0.74 7.47 -21.59
N GLU A 144 0.68 8.22 -20.48
CA GLU A 144 0.23 9.61 -20.49
C GLU A 144 1.22 10.50 -21.26
N GLN A 145 2.53 10.25 -21.17
CA GLN A 145 3.57 10.95 -21.94
C GLN A 145 3.45 10.68 -23.44
N ALA A 146 3.12 9.44 -23.85
CA ALA A 146 2.93 9.08 -25.26
C ALA A 146 1.72 9.80 -25.89
N GLU A 147 0.76 10.21 -25.07
CA GLU A 147 -0.38 11.05 -25.49
C GLU A 147 -0.02 12.57 -25.54
N GLY A 148 1.26 12.91 -25.37
CA GLY A 148 1.75 14.30 -25.42
C GLY A 148 1.54 15.09 -24.13
N LYS A 149 1.20 14.43 -23.02
CA LYS A 149 0.98 15.08 -21.73
C LYS A 149 2.30 15.24 -20.96
N ILE A 150 2.36 16.29 -20.16
CA ILE A 150 3.42 16.48 -19.16
C ILE A 150 2.95 15.83 -17.86
N VAL A 151 3.74 14.91 -17.35
CA VAL A 151 3.40 14.10 -16.18
C VAL A 151 4.26 14.51 -15.00
N ALA A 152 3.63 14.87 -13.89
CA ALA A 152 4.25 14.98 -12.57
C ALA A 152 3.97 13.72 -11.77
N MET A 153 4.97 13.22 -11.04
CA MET A 153 4.88 12.08 -10.13
C MET A 153 5.26 12.54 -8.74
N ALA A 154 4.40 12.29 -7.75
CA ALA A 154 4.72 12.45 -6.34
C ALA A 154 4.89 11.07 -5.69
N GLY A 155 5.92 10.91 -4.86
CA GLY A 155 6.22 9.65 -4.18
C GLY A 155 7.23 9.82 -3.06
N ASP A 156 7.32 8.83 -2.18
CA ASP A 156 8.18 8.87 -0.98
C ASP A 156 9.01 7.60 -0.77
N GLY A 157 8.66 6.51 -1.46
CA GLY A 157 9.30 5.22 -1.30
C GLY A 157 10.47 4.96 -2.25
N THR A 158 11.36 4.03 -1.87
CA THR A 158 12.44 3.54 -2.74
C THR A 158 11.87 2.94 -4.04
N ASN A 159 10.72 2.28 -3.96
CA ASN A 159 10.04 1.69 -5.11
C ASN A 159 9.48 2.75 -6.08
N ASP A 160 9.36 4.01 -5.65
CA ASP A 160 8.91 5.12 -6.49
C ASP A 160 10.04 5.76 -7.29
N ALA A 161 11.30 5.55 -6.90
CA ALA A 161 12.45 6.19 -7.53
C ALA A 161 12.50 6.04 -9.07
N PRO A 162 12.28 4.86 -9.67
CA PRO A 162 12.25 4.73 -11.12
C PRO A 162 11.09 5.50 -11.79
N ALA A 163 9.93 5.57 -11.14
CA ALA A 163 8.78 6.32 -11.65
C ALA A 163 8.98 7.84 -11.53
N LEU A 164 9.58 8.31 -10.41
CA LEU A 164 9.97 9.70 -10.22
C LEU A 164 10.97 10.16 -11.30
N ALA A 165 11.96 9.32 -11.62
CA ALA A 165 12.94 9.59 -12.68
C ALA A 165 12.31 9.56 -14.09
N GLN A 166 11.29 8.75 -14.34
CA GLN A 166 10.59 8.67 -15.63
C GLN A 166 9.69 9.88 -15.88
N ALA A 167 9.07 10.44 -14.84
CA ALA A 167 8.18 11.57 -14.97
C ALA A 167 8.89 12.83 -15.49
N ASN A 168 8.16 13.73 -16.13
CA ASN A 168 8.69 15.03 -16.52
C ASN A 168 9.04 15.88 -15.29
N VAL A 169 8.23 15.76 -14.23
CA VAL A 169 8.49 16.36 -12.93
C VAL A 169 8.34 15.29 -11.87
N GLY A 170 9.42 14.97 -11.15
CA GLY A 170 9.41 14.08 -9.98
C GLY A 170 9.42 14.92 -8.71
N LEU A 171 8.43 14.73 -7.85
CA LEU A 171 8.31 15.38 -6.54
C LEU A 171 8.44 14.33 -5.44
N ALA A 172 9.53 14.39 -4.67
CA ALA A 172 9.73 13.54 -3.51
C ALA A 172 9.32 14.25 -2.23
N MET A 173 8.76 13.49 -1.29
CA MET A 173 8.48 14.00 0.05
C MET A 173 9.77 14.06 0.87
N ASN A 174 9.96 15.09 1.70
CA ASN A 174 11.13 15.19 2.57
C ASN A 174 11.21 14.05 3.60
N SER A 175 10.06 13.54 4.03
CA SER A 175 9.94 12.33 4.86
C SER A 175 10.25 11.03 4.09
N GLY A 176 10.39 11.10 2.78
CA GLY A 176 10.65 9.95 1.90
C GLY A 176 12.08 9.42 2.00
N THR A 177 12.31 8.31 1.30
CA THR A 177 13.63 7.65 1.25
C THR A 177 14.65 8.49 0.49
N THR A 178 15.95 8.27 0.78
CA THR A 178 17.06 8.91 0.04
C THR A 178 16.97 8.60 -1.46
N ALA A 179 16.66 7.36 -1.84
CA ALA A 179 16.53 6.97 -3.24
C ALA A 179 15.42 7.76 -3.97
N ALA A 180 14.27 7.99 -3.34
CA ALA A 180 13.20 8.81 -3.91
C ALA A 180 13.65 10.27 -4.09
N LYS A 181 14.31 10.85 -3.09
CA LYS A 181 14.81 12.23 -3.13
C LYS A 181 15.88 12.43 -4.19
N GLU A 182 16.77 11.47 -4.39
CA GLU A 182 17.82 11.53 -5.43
C GLU A 182 17.25 11.37 -6.84
N ALA A 183 16.17 10.59 -7.01
CA ALA A 183 15.52 10.38 -8.31
C ALA A 183 14.62 11.56 -8.73
N ALA A 184 14.16 12.37 -7.78
CA ALA A 184 13.23 13.46 -8.02
C ALA A 184 13.94 14.75 -8.47
N ASN A 185 13.22 15.59 -9.24
CA ASN A 185 13.69 16.94 -9.59
C ASN A 185 13.41 17.95 -8.48
N MET A 186 12.42 17.68 -7.64
CA MET A 186 11.95 18.55 -6.57
C MET A 186 11.75 17.74 -5.29
N VAL A 187 11.94 18.39 -4.16
CA VAL A 187 11.63 17.82 -2.85
C VAL A 187 10.68 18.78 -2.13
N ASP A 188 9.54 18.25 -1.70
CA ASP A 188 8.61 18.98 -0.84
C ASP A 188 9.09 18.89 0.61
N LEU A 189 9.50 20.04 1.17
CA LEU A 189 10.13 20.10 2.50
C LEU A 189 9.15 19.88 3.63
N ASP A 190 7.89 20.22 3.42
CA ASP A 190 6.83 20.09 4.43
C ASP A 190 6.14 18.72 4.40
N SER A 191 6.44 17.91 3.38
CA SER A 191 5.78 16.62 3.11
C SER A 191 4.25 16.73 3.07
N ASP A 192 3.77 17.82 2.48
CA ASP A 192 2.35 18.15 2.33
C ASP A 192 2.06 18.50 0.86
N PRO A 193 1.89 17.47 0.01
CA PRO A 193 1.75 17.61 -1.44
C PRO A 193 0.52 18.40 -1.89
#